data_e14aae2f9d51b3ed9e953e48e86b3799
#
_entry.id   e14aae2f9d51b3ed9e953e48e86b3799
#
_cell.length_a   1.000
_cell.length_b   1.000
_cell.length_c   1.000
_cell.angle_alpha   90.00
_cell.angle_beta   90.00
_cell.angle_gamma   90.00
#
_symmetry.space_group_name_H-M   'P 1'
#
loop_
_entity.id
_entity.type
_entity.pdbx_description
1 polymer ?
#
loop_
_entity_poly.entity_id
_entity_poly.type
_entity_poly.pdbx_seq_one_letter_code
_entity_poly.pdbx_strand_id
1 'polypeptide(L)'
;NQKATVMSIPRDTMVNVPWDIKRINSVYNYYGGGEKGIKALYKEISQLVGFEPDYQVIVEWDAVGEIVKAMGGVYYDVPRNMNYDDPYQDLHIHQTKGYRLLSGSDVMQVLRYRHDTDMRYGYPDGDLGRIKTQQSLLKAMIEQLLQLKNVTKIGDFARVVKNNVTSDLTFEEMLWFGSQAVMGGLKIENVNFVTMPNTNKSCYSRAYHSMQSYVTPNAQELLDLVNNELSPFVEKFTMRDLDIMSVNADGSVSSSTGHVEDSKAAQPQNHHSSSGSQTGTGDSGTTTDPGTATDPGNTGDNSGTTVDPGNTGDNSGTTVDPGNTGDNSGTTTPTTPVDPVTPTDPGTGESGTTGDNSGTAGSDEMPEWLRP
;
A
#
# COMPACT_ATOMS: atom_id res chain seq x y z
N ASN A 1 18.70 -17.63 -13.05
CA ASN A 1 18.84 -16.53 -14.03
C ASN A 1 19.32 -15.20 -13.41
N GLN A 2 19.46 -15.06 -12.09
CA GLN A 2 19.88 -13.83 -11.39
C GLN A 2 19.16 -12.55 -11.87
N LYS A 3 17.87 -12.67 -12.17
CA LYS A 3 16.99 -11.59 -12.56
C LYS A 3 15.76 -11.59 -11.67
N ALA A 4 15.22 -10.41 -11.40
CA ALA A 4 13.97 -10.23 -10.72
C ALA A 4 13.14 -9.15 -11.44
N THR A 5 11.84 -9.33 -11.52
CA THR A 5 10.93 -8.31 -12.03
C THR A 5 9.93 -7.96 -10.94
N VAL A 6 9.79 -6.66 -10.66
CA VAL A 6 8.87 -6.09 -9.68
C VAL A 6 7.83 -5.28 -10.44
N MET A 7 6.61 -5.81 -10.54
CA MET A 7 5.49 -5.10 -11.15
C MET A 7 4.62 -4.44 -10.08
N SER A 8 4.47 -3.13 -10.17
CA SER A 8 3.51 -2.39 -9.35
C SER A 8 2.12 -2.43 -9.98
N ILE A 9 1.13 -2.89 -9.25
CA ILE A 9 -0.29 -2.81 -9.61
C ILE A 9 -0.87 -1.57 -8.93
N PRO A 10 -1.34 -0.55 -9.69
CA PRO A 10 -1.95 0.63 -9.09
C PRO A 10 -3.17 0.28 -8.24
N ARG A 11 -3.36 0.97 -7.12
CA ARG A 11 -4.46 0.69 -6.16
C ARG A 11 -5.86 0.79 -6.78
N ASP A 12 -6.03 1.67 -7.76
CA ASP A 12 -7.32 1.92 -8.41
C ASP A 12 -7.50 1.09 -9.70
N THR A 13 -6.71 0.01 -9.85
CA THR A 13 -6.83 -0.93 -10.97
C THR A 13 -8.23 -1.54 -11.00
N MET A 14 -8.88 -1.44 -12.18
CA MET A 14 -10.20 -2.02 -12.37
C MET A 14 -10.11 -3.53 -12.45
N VAL A 15 -10.92 -4.21 -11.62
CA VAL A 15 -11.02 -5.68 -11.54
C VAL A 15 -12.47 -6.13 -11.67
N ASN A 16 -12.67 -7.40 -12.06
CA ASN A 16 -14.00 -7.96 -12.33
C ASN A 16 -14.67 -8.47 -11.05
N VAL A 17 -15.25 -7.55 -10.30
CA VAL A 17 -15.92 -7.85 -9.02
C VAL A 17 -17.43 -7.56 -9.11
N PRO A 18 -18.28 -8.24 -8.29
CA PRO A 18 -19.73 -8.12 -8.40
C PRO A 18 -20.31 -6.83 -7.80
N TRP A 19 -19.52 -5.99 -7.15
CA TRP A 19 -19.98 -4.71 -6.58
C TRP A 19 -19.62 -3.51 -7.47
N ASP A 20 -20.17 -2.34 -7.14
CA ASP A 20 -20.13 -1.15 -7.96
C ASP A 20 -18.72 -0.55 -8.13
N ILE A 21 -17.98 -0.38 -7.03
CA ILE A 21 -16.62 0.17 -7.06
C ILE A 21 -15.62 -0.95 -7.37
N LYS A 22 -15.18 -1.01 -8.63
CA LYS A 22 -14.37 -2.09 -9.19
C LYS A 22 -12.87 -1.87 -9.06
N ARG A 23 -12.41 -1.43 -7.89
CA ARG A 23 -10.99 -1.18 -7.63
C ARG A 23 -10.36 -2.34 -6.85
N ILE A 24 -9.17 -2.76 -7.24
CA ILE A 24 -8.44 -3.85 -6.59
C ILE A 24 -8.21 -3.58 -5.09
N ASN A 25 -8.00 -2.32 -4.69
CA ASN A 25 -7.82 -1.95 -3.28
C ASN A 25 -9.07 -2.16 -2.42
N SER A 26 -10.26 -2.29 -3.01
CA SER A 26 -11.49 -2.58 -2.28
C SER A 26 -11.66 -4.07 -1.93
N VAL A 27 -10.95 -4.96 -2.63
CA VAL A 27 -11.16 -6.42 -2.55
C VAL A 27 -10.85 -6.95 -1.15
N TYR A 28 -9.68 -6.59 -0.61
CA TYR A 28 -9.25 -7.04 0.71
C TYR A 28 -10.28 -6.73 1.81
N ASN A 29 -10.75 -5.49 1.85
CA ASN A 29 -11.69 -5.03 2.88
C ASN A 29 -13.11 -5.53 2.66
N TYR A 30 -13.55 -5.67 1.40
CA TYR A 30 -14.88 -6.20 1.08
C TYR A 30 -15.11 -7.59 1.67
N TYR A 31 -14.07 -8.43 1.69
CA TYR A 31 -14.10 -9.76 2.30
C TYR A 31 -13.72 -9.77 3.79
N GLY A 32 -13.66 -8.60 4.45
CA GLY A 32 -13.42 -8.48 5.90
C GLY A 32 -11.95 -8.55 6.32
N GLY A 33 -11.03 -8.39 5.38
CA GLY A 33 -9.59 -8.41 5.65
C GLY A 33 -9.04 -9.79 6.04
N GLY A 34 -7.84 -9.80 6.63
CA GLY A 34 -7.18 -11.02 7.08
C GLY A 34 -7.03 -12.07 5.99
N GLU A 35 -7.05 -13.35 6.34
CA GLU A 35 -6.87 -14.47 5.42
C GLU A 35 -7.89 -14.49 4.28
N LYS A 36 -9.14 -14.18 4.57
CA LYS A 36 -10.21 -14.14 3.54
C LYS A 36 -9.97 -13.01 2.53
N GLY A 37 -9.57 -11.83 3.02
CA GLY A 37 -9.25 -10.69 2.17
C GLY A 37 -8.04 -10.97 1.28
N ILE A 38 -7.01 -11.62 1.81
CA ILE A 38 -5.82 -12.03 1.05
C ILE A 38 -6.17 -13.06 -0.02
N LYS A 39 -6.94 -14.09 0.33
CA LYS A 39 -7.38 -15.10 -0.65
C LYS A 39 -8.19 -14.48 -1.80
N ALA A 40 -9.06 -13.53 -1.49
CA ALA A 40 -9.82 -12.81 -2.50
C ALA A 40 -8.90 -11.93 -3.37
N LEU A 41 -7.91 -11.26 -2.76
CA LEU A 41 -6.94 -10.45 -3.50
C LEU A 41 -6.06 -11.31 -4.41
N TYR A 42 -5.65 -12.51 -3.96
CA TYR A 42 -4.93 -13.49 -4.80
C TYR A 42 -5.72 -13.86 -6.05
N LYS A 43 -7.02 -14.12 -5.89
CA LYS A 43 -7.90 -14.40 -7.03
C LYS A 43 -7.86 -13.28 -8.05
N GLU A 44 -8.00 -12.03 -7.61
CA GLU A 44 -8.00 -10.89 -8.52
C GLU A 44 -6.63 -10.64 -9.18
N ILE A 45 -5.53 -10.85 -8.43
CA ILE A 45 -4.18 -10.81 -8.99
C ILE A 45 -3.99 -11.94 -10.01
N SER A 46 -4.42 -13.16 -9.69
CA SER A 46 -4.34 -14.30 -10.61
C SER A 46 -5.08 -14.04 -11.91
N GLN A 47 -6.23 -13.38 -11.85
CA GLN A 47 -6.99 -12.98 -13.04
C GLN A 47 -6.25 -11.95 -13.90
N LEU A 48 -5.46 -11.06 -13.28
CA LEU A 48 -4.65 -10.09 -14.02
C LEU A 48 -3.40 -10.70 -14.66
N VAL A 49 -2.76 -11.69 -14.01
CA VAL A 49 -1.47 -12.22 -14.44
C VAL A 49 -1.51 -13.67 -14.96
N GLY A 50 -2.65 -14.35 -14.83
CA GLY A 50 -2.86 -15.72 -15.31
C GLY A 50 -2.35 -16.82 -14.36
N PHE A 51 -1.73 -16.50 -13.24
CA PHE A 51 -1.23 -17.47 -12.26
C PHE A 51 -1.37 -16.94 -10.83
N GLU A 52 -1.47 -17.86 -9.86
CA GLU A 52 -1.58 -17.51 -8.45
C GLU A 52 -0.20 -17.22 -7.85
N PRO A 53 -0.05 -16.17 -7.04
CA PRO A 53 1.18 -15.91 -6.29
C PRO A 53 1.48 -17.03 -5.28
N ASP A 54 2.77 -17.41 -5.14
CA ASP A 54 3.18 -18.46 -4.19
C ASP A 54 3.21 -17.95 -2.74
N TYR A 55 3.61 -16.69 -2.53
CA TYR A 55 3.80 -16.11 -1.21
C TYR A 55 3.26 -14.69 -1.13
N GLN A 56 3.00 -14.26 0.12
CA GLN A 56 2.59 -12.90 0.45
C GLN A 56 3.51 -12.26 1.48
N VAL A 57 3.67 -10.96 1.37
CA VAL A 57 4.28 -10.10 2.40
C VAL A 57 3.42 -8.85 2.55
N ILE A 58 2.78 -8.72 3.71
CA ILE A 58 1.99 -7.53 4.06
C ILE A 58 2.87 -6.67 4.96
N VAL A 59 3.12 -5.44 4.52
CA VAL A 59 3.96 -4.48 5.22
C VAL A 59 3.08 -3.31 5.66
N GLU A 60 2.91 -3.17 6.96
CA GLU A 60 2.27 -2.00 7.54
C GLU A 60 3.22 -0.80 7.53
N TRP A 61 2.67 0.39 7.63
CA TRP A 61 3.49 1.60 7.55
C TRP A 61 4.62 1.63 8.59
N ASP A 62 4.34 1.34 9.85
CA ASP A 62 5.34 1.37 10.92
C ASP A 62 6.46 0.35 10.69
N ALA A 63 6.14 -0.80 10.10
CA ALA A 63 7.11 -1.83 9.75
C ALA A 63 8.17 -1.32 8.76
N VAL A 64 7.80 -0.47 7.81
CA VAL A 64 8.78 0.13 6.87
C VAL A 64 9.84 0.93 7.63
N GLY A 65 9.40 1.72 8.62
CA GLY A 65 10.31 2.50 9.47
C GLY A 65 11.33 1.63 10.19
N GLU A 66 10.89 0.52 10.80
CA GLU A 66 11.75 -0.42 11.52
C GLU A 66 12.70 -1.19 10.57
N ILE A 67 12.24 -1.57 9.39
CA ILE A 67 13.06 -2.20 8.34
C ILE A 67 14.18 -1.25 7.92
N VAL A 68 13.87 0.01 7.64
CA VAL A 68 14.86 1.04 7.25
C VAL A 68 15.84 1.31 8.38
N LYS A 69 15.39 1.34 9.62
CA LYS A 69 16.25 1.48 10.80
C LYS A 69 17.21 0.30 10.93
N ALA A 70 16.76 -0.94 10.71
CA ALA A 70 17.62 -2.12 10.70
C ALA A 70 18.70 -2.08 9.60
N MET A 71 18.41 -1.41 8.48
CA MET A 71 19.38 -1.15 7.41
C MET A 71 20.41 -0.07 7.78
N GLY A 72 20.18 0.71 8.83
CA GLY A 72 20.97 1.89 9.17
C GLY A 72 20.59 3.15 8.40
N GLY A 73 19.36 3.19 7.88
CA GLY A 73 18.86 4.22 6.98
C GLY A 73 19.01 3.85 5.51
N VAL A 74 18.51 4.68 4.62
CA VAL A 74 18.66 4.50 3.16
C VAL A 74 19.14 5.79 2.50
N TYR A 75 20.17 5.73 1.66
CA TYR A 75 20.60 6.84 0.82
C TYR A 75 19.62 6.97 -0.35
N TYR A 76 18.98 8.13 -0.45
CA TYR A 76 17.99 8.36 -1.49
C TYR A 76 18.00 9.82 -1.95
N ASP A 77 17.79 10.03 -3.25
CA ASP A 77 17.60 11.36 -3.82
C ASP A 77 16.11 11.71 -3.82
N VAL A 78 15.70 12.47 -2.80
CA VAL A 78 14.31 12.92 -2.66
C VAL A 78 13.95 13.78 -3.86
N PRO A 79 12.95 13.43 -4.69
CA PRO A 79 12.76 14.02 -6.00
C PRO A 79 12.25 15.46 -5.95
N ARG A 80 11.67 15.87 -4.83
CA ARG A 80 11.04 17.20 -4.66
C ARG A 80 10.96 17.60 -3.21
N ASN A 81 10.69 18.89 -2.94
CA ASN A 81 10.24 19.32 -1.63
C ASN A 81 8.83 18.80 -1.38
N MET A 82 8.56 18.40 -0.15
CA MET A 82 7.29 17.83 0.30
C MET A 82 6.90 18.52 1.59
N ASN A 83 5.71 19.15 1.62
CA ASN A 83 5.24 19.90 2.77
C ASN A 83 3.74 19.69 2.95
N TYR A 84 3.40 18.69 3.76
CA TYR A 84 2.03 18.29 4.02
C TYR A 84 1.79 18.09 5.51
N ASP A 85 0.74 18.69 6.03
CA ASP A 85 0.29 18.54 7.40
C ASP A 85 -1.19 18.16 7.43
N ASP A 86 -1.50 17.06 8.10
CA ASP A 86 -2.84 16.62 8.40
C ASP A 86 -2.96 16.34 9.91
N PRO A 87 -3.48 17.29 10.68
CA PRO A 87 -3.61 17.17 12.12
C PRO A 87 -4.65 16.11 12.54
N TYR A 88 -5.55 15.69 11.65
CA TYR A 88 -6.54 14.66 11.96
C TYR A 88 -5.93 13.25 11.94
N GLN A 89 -4.89 13.04 11.13
CA GLN A 89 -4.16 11.78 11.02
C GLN A 89 -2.81 11.81 11.72
N ASP A 90 -2.47 12.89 12.43
CA ASP A 90 -1.13 13.12 13.00
C ASP A 90 -0.02 12.87 11.96
N LEU A 91 -0.26 13.33 10.73
CA LEU A 91 0.65 13.14 9.63
C LEU A 91 1.36 14.43 9.26
N HIS A 92 2.66 14.46 9.50
CA HIS A 92 3.54 15.57 9.20
C HIS A 92 4.61 15.14 8.21
N ILE A 93 4.63 15.75 7.01
CA ILE A 93 5.58 15.47 5.94
C ILE A 93 6.38 16.72 5.63
N HIS A 94 7.66 16.74 6.01
CA HIS A 94 8.57 17.85 5.77
C HIS A 94 9.87 17.31 5.21
N GLN A 95 9.95 17.18 3.89
CA GLN A 95 11.13 16.66 3.22
C GLN A 95 11.67 17.66 2.21
N THR A 96 12.97 17.86 2.22
CA THR A 96 13.65 18.69 1.20
C THR A 96 14.14 17.80 0.05
N LYS A 97 14.08 18.34 -1.17
CA LYS A 97 14.69 17.71 -2.34
C LYS A 97 16.17 17.50 -2.15
N GLY A 98 16.71 16.38 -2.63
CA GLY A 98 18.14 16.10 -2.72
C GLY A 98 18.57 14.76 -2.13
N TYR A 99 19.81 14.37 -2.45
CA TYR A 99 20.41 13.10 -2.05
C TYR A 99 20.93 13.18 -0.61
N ARG A 100 20.46 12.28 0.25
CA ARG A 100 20.88 12.17 1.64
C ARG A 100 20.52 10.82 2.24
N LEU A 101 21.06 10.53 3.41
CA LEU A 101 20.64 9.40 4.24
C LEU A 101 19.27 9.74 4.86
N LEU A 102 18.27 8.90 4.60
CA LEU A 102 16.94 8.98 5.19
C LEU A 102 16.82 8.01 6.37
N SER A 103 16.25 8.48 7.46
CA SER A 103 15.80 7.64 8.56
C SER A 103 14.53 6.87 8.20
N GLY A 104 14.09 5.94 9.06
CA GLY A 104 12.79 5.27 8.89
C GLY A 104 11.62 6.25 8.83
N SER A 105 11.64 7.28 9.67
CA SER A 105 10.61 8.33 9.67
C SER A 105 10.61 9.14 8.37
N ASP A 106 11.79 9.50 7.84
CA ASP A 106 11.89 10.23 6.57
C ASP A 106 11.36 9.41 5.41
N VAL A 107 11.69 8.11 5.37
CA VAL A 107 11.20 7.19 4.35
C VAL A 107 9.68 7.10 4.38
N MET A 108 9.09 7.02 5.56
CA MET A 108 7.64 7.01 5.75
C MET A 108 6.98 8.26 5.19
N GLN A 109 7.56 9.44 5.43
CA GLN A 109 7.08 10.70 4.89
C GLN A 109 7.13 10.70 3.36
N VAL A 110 8.25 10.27 2.76
CA VAL A 110 8.40 10.20 1.30
C VAL A 110 7.39 9.24 0.66
N LEU A 111 7.12 8.09 1.29
CA LEU A 111 6.19 7.08 0.77
C LEU A 111 4.72 7.54 0.83
N ARG A 112 4.37 8.34 1.86
CA ARG A 112 2.99 8.80 2.10
C ARG A 112 2.66 10.07 1.35
N TYR A 113 3.65 10.85 0.93
CA TYR A 113 3.45 12.12 0.24
C TYR A 113 2.69 11.97 -1.07
N ARG A 114 1.73 12.87 -1.31
CA ARG A 114 0.96 13.00 -2.56
C ARG A 114 1.03 14.41 -3.11
N HIS A 115 0.72 15.40 -2.28
CA HIS A 115 0.70 16.82 -2.58
C HIS A 115 0.95 17.62 -1.31
N ASP A 116 1.24 18.90 -1.45
CA ASP A 116 1.37 19.81 -0.32
C ASP A 116 -0.01 20.13 0.28
N THR A 117 -0.04 20.60 1.52
CA THR A 117 -1.28 20.96 2.24
C THR A 117 -2.16 21.95 1.47
N ASP A 118 -1.54 22.89 0.75
CA ASP A 118 -2.25 23.91 -0.04
C ASP A 118 -2.69 23.40 -1.43
N MET A 119 -2.42 22.13 -1.77
CA MET A 119 -2.72 21.46 -3.03
C MET A 119 -2.10 22.10 -4.29
N ARG A 120 -1.22 23.09 -4.13
CA ARG A 120 -0.57 23.78 -5.26
C ARG A 120 0.55 22.97 -5.89
N TYR A 121 1.19 22.14 -5.07
CA TYR A 121 2.31 21.30 -5.50
C TYR A 121 1.99 19.85 -5.16
N GLY A 122 2.36 18.95 -6.04
CA GLY A 122 2.14 17.53 -5.91
C GLY A 122 2.80 16.79 -7.05
N TYR A 123 2.57 15.52 -7.19
CA TYR A 123 3.04 14.77 -8.36
C TYR A 123 2.22 15.18 -9.58
N PRO A 124 2.85 15.61 -10.71
CA PRO A 124 2.13 15.99 -11.91
C PRO A 124 1.25 14.87 -12.47
N ASP A 125 1.73 13.63 -12.32
CA ASP A 125 1.04 12.41 -12.78
C ASP A 125 0.14 11.81 -11.67
N GLY A 126 -0.16 12.57 -10.60
CA GLY A 126 -0.98 12.10 -9.48
C GLY A 126 -0.42 10.82 -8.83
N ASP A 127 -1.26 9.78 -8.73
CA ASP A 127 -0.89 8.51 -8.11
C ASP A 127 0.25 7.78 -8.82
N LEU A 128 0.35 7.89 -10.15
CA LEU A 128 1.45 7.31 -10.91
C LEU A 128 2.81 7.93 -10.54
N GLY A 129 2.86 9.23 -10.24
CA GLY A 129 4.07 9.89 -9.74
C GLY A 129 4.49 9.36 -8.37
N ARG A 130 3.52 9.09 -7.49
CA ARG A 130 3.77 8.44 -6.20
C ARG A 130 4.32 7.03 -6.39
N ILE A 131 3.72 6.22 -7.26
CA ILE A 131 4.20 4.86 -7.57
C ILE A 131 5.66 4.90 -8.06
N LYS A 132 6.01 5.83 -8.95
CA LYS A 132 7.40 6.00 -9.42
C LYS A 132 8.36 6.30 -8.26
N THR A 133 7.96 7.16 -7.33
CA THR A 133 8.77 7.48 -6.13
C THR A 133 8.90 6.27 -5.22
N GLN A 134 7.81 5.52 -4.97
CA GLN A 134 7.83 4.29 -4.19
C GLN A 134 8.75 3.23 -4.81
N GLN A 135 8.68 3.03 -6.13
CA GLN A 135 9.56 2.12 -6.85
C GLN A 135 11.04 2.54 -6.77
N SER A 136 11.33 3.83 -6.95
CA SER A 136 12.72 4.32 -6.91
C SER A 136 13.31 4.21 -5.49
N LEU A 137 12.50 4.44 -4.46
CA LEU A 137 12.91 4.25 -3.08
C LEU A 137 13.11 2.76 -2.75
N LEU A 138 12.19 1.88 -3.16
CA LEU A 138 12.35 0.44 -3.02
C LEU A 138 13.62 -0.05 -3.74
N LYS A 139 13.90 0.47 -4.93
CA LYS A 139 15.14 0.18 -5.67
C LYS A 139 16.38 0.57 -4.86
N ALA A 140 16.40 1.76 -4.27
CA ALA A 140 17.49 2.23 -3.42
C ALA A 140 17.67 1.35 -2.17
N MET A 141 16.58 0.90 -1.55
CA MET A 141 16.62 -0.03 -0.43
C MET A 141 17.21 -1.39 -0.84
N ILE A 142 16.76 -1.97 -1.94
CA ILE A 142 17.28 -3.25 -2.47
C ILE A 142 18.75 -3.11 -2.82
N GLU A 143 19.15 -2.05 -3.51
CA GLU A 143 20.56 -1.79 -3.86
C GLU A 143 21.45 -1.75 -2.62
N GLN A 144 21.02 -1.07 -1.57
CA GLN A 144 21.76 -1.01 -0.31
C GLN A 144 21.82 -2.37 0.40
N LEU A 145 20.72 -3.14 0.38
CA LEU A 145 20.68 -4.51 0.94
C LEU A 145 21.62 -5.46 0.18
N LEU A 146 21.67 -5.38 -1.14
CA LEU A 146 22.56 -6.23 -1.96
C LEU A 146 24.05 -5.93 -1.72
N GLN A 147 24.38 -4.76 -1.14
CA GLN A 147 25.75 -4.41 -0.75
C GLN A 147 26.16 -4.98 0.61
N LEU A 148 25.24 -5.62 1.36
CA LEU A 148 25.55 -6.24 2.64
C LEU A 148 26.43 -7.47 2.43
N LYS A 149 27.75 -7.29 2.57
CA LYS A 149 28.74 -8.36 2.37
C LYS A 149 28.82 -9.38 3.51
N ASN A 150 28.04 -9.20 4.56
CA ASN A 150 28.14 -10.00 5.78
C ASN A 150 26.85 -10.83 5.98
N VAL A 151 26.98 -12.16 5.88
CA VAL A 151 25.87 -13.12 6.03
C VAL A 151 25.17 -12.99 7.39
N THR A 152 25.91 -12.66 8.47
CA THR A 152 25.29 -12.44 9.79
C THR A 152 24.31 -11.29 9.79
N LYS A 153 24.60 -10.22 9.07
CA LYS A 153 23.67 -9.08 8.92
C LYS A 153 22.41 -9.45 8.11
N ILE A 154 22.51 -10.38 7.17
CA ILE A 154 21.33 -10.86 6.42
C ILE A 154 20.37 -11.60 7.38
N GLY A 155 20.91 -12.44 8.27
CA GLY A 155 20.11 -13.14 9.27
C GLY A 155 19.41 -12.18 10.27
N ASP A 156 20.13 -11.18 10.77
CA ASP A 156 19.58 -10.15 11.64
C ASP A 156 18.49 -9.33 10.93
N PHE A 157 18.74 -8.96 9.68
CA PHE A 157 17.76 -8.26 8.85
C PHE A 157 16.51 -9.11 8.58
N ALA A 158 16.67 -10.39 8.20
CA ALA A 158 15.57 -11.32 8.00
C ALA A 158 14.71 -11.46 9.25
N ARG A 159 15.32 -11.48 10.44
CA ARG A 159 14.61 -11.52 11.72
C ARG A 159 13.80 -10.23 11.96
N VAL A 160 14.37 -9.06 11.67
CA VAL A 160 13.64 -7.78 11.77
C VAL A 160 12.46 -7.77 10.79
N VAL A 161 12.67 -8.18 9.54
CA VAL A 161 11.57 -8.29 8.56
C VAL A 161 10.49 -9.22 9.08
N LYS A 162 10.84 -10.46 9.50
CA LYS A 162 9.86 -11.45 10.00
C LYS A 162 9.05 -10.94 11.19
N ASN A 163 9.64 -10.15 12.05
CA ASN A 163 8.98 -9.62 13.25
C ASN A 163 8.07 -8.42 12.97
N ASN A 164 8.24 -7.75 11.84
CA ASN A 164 7.53 -6.51 11.50
C ASN A 164 6.60 -6.64 10.28
N VAL A 165 6.54 -7.80 9.62
CA VAL A 165 5.64 -8.03 8.50
C VAL A 165 4.75 -9.22 8.74
N THR A 166 3.54 -9.22 8.16
CA THR A 166 2.70 -10.41 8.07
C THR A 166 3.00 -11.14 6.78
N SER A 167 3.43 -12.39 6.87
CA SER A 167 3.80 -13.21 5.72
C SER A 167 3.57 -14.68 6.01
N ASP A 168 3.26 -15.45 4.97
CA ASP A 168 3.25 -16.92 4.97
C ASP A 168 4.65 -17.50 4.77
N LEU A 169 5.65 -16.69 4.38
CA LEU A 169 7.06 -17.11 4.39
C LEU A 169 7.54 -17.44 5.81
N THR A 170 8.19 -18.57 5.95
CA THR A 170 8.95 -18.91 7.16
C THR A 170 10.20 -18.05 7.27
N PHE A 171 10.82 -18.05 8.47
CA PHE A 171 12.11 -17.35 8.65
C PHE A 171 13.21 -17.96 7.76
N GLU A 172 13.23 -19.28 7.63
CA GLU A 172 14.19 -20.03 6.82
C GLU A 172 14.06 -19.68 5.33
N GLU A 173 12.83 -19.56 4.83
CA GLU A 173 12.58 -19.15 3.45
C GLU A 173 13.00 -17.70 3.21
N MET A 174 12.68 -16.78 4.11
CA MET A 174 13.13 -15.38 4.03
C MET A 174 14.66 -15.30 4.01
N LEU A 175 15.32 -16.07 4.89
CA LEU A 175 16.78 -16.15 4.93
C LEU A 175 17.35 -16.75 3.66
N TRP A 176 16.73 -17.81 3.13
CA TRP A 176 17.13 -18.43 1.88
C TRP A 176 17.01 -17.47 0.70
N PHE A 177 15.87 -16.80 0.52
CA PHE A 177 15.70 -15.80 -0.55
C PHE A 177 16.71 -14.65 -0.44
N GLY A 178 16.89 -14.11 0.76
CA GLY A 178 17.86 -13.05 1.02
C GLY A 178 19.31 -13.50 0.72
N SER A 179 19.67 -14.70 1.15
CA SER A 179 20.98 -15.29 0.89
C SER A 179 21.18 -15.52 -0.61
N GLN A 180 20.20 -16.08 -1.31
CA GLN A 180 20.29 -16.30 -2.76
C GLN A 180 20.42 -14.97 -3.53
N ALA A 181 19.75 -13.93 -3.10
CA ALA A 181 19.88 -12.61 -3.73
C ALA A 181 21.30 -12.05 -3.57
N VAL A 182 21.85 -12.08 -2.35
CA VAL A 182 23.17 -11.49 -2.05
C VAL A 182 24.32 -12.39 -2.52
N MET A 183 24.30 -13.67 -2.14
CA MET A 183 25.39 -14.63 -2.47
C MET A 183 25.31 -15.13 -3.91
N GLY A 184 24.09 -15.22 -4.47
CA GLY A 184 23.87 -15.52 -5.87
C GLY A 184 24.30 -14.40 -6.82
N GLY A 185 24.70 -13.25 -6.28
CA GLY A 185 25.23 -12.13 -7.06
C GLY A 185 24.15 -11.39 -7.86
N LEU A 186 22.92 -11.32 -7.33
CA LEU A 186 21.89 -10.44 -7.90
C LEU A 186 22.38 -9.00 -7.87
N LYS A 187 22.40 -8.34 -9.01
CA LYS A 187 22.74 -6.93 -9.14
C LYS A 187 21.49 -6.11 -9.37
N ILE A 188 21.49 -4.87 -8.91
CA ILE A 188 20.34 -3.97 -9.06
C ILE A 188 19.97 -3.73 -10.54
N GLU A 189 20.95 -3.80 -11.45
CA GLU A 189 20.73 -3.68 -12.90
C GLU A 189 19.91 -4.86 -13.45
N ASN A 190 19.89 -5.99 -12.75
CA ASN A 190 19.11 -7.18 -13.10
C ASN A 190 17.74 -7.23 -12.41
N VAL A 191 17.39 -6.18 -11.64
CA VAL A 191 16.06 -6.02 -11.05
C VAL A 191 15.27 -5.02 -11.89
N ASN A 192 14.29 -5.53 -12.63
CA ASN A 192 13.42 -4.71 -13.46
C ASN A 192 12.22 -4.21 -12.65
N PHE A 193 12.05 -2.89 -12.57
CA PHE A 193 10.88 -2.27 -11.91
C PHE A 193 9.94 -1.74 -12.99
N VAL A 194 8.74 -2.27 -13.02
CA VAL A 194 7.72 -1.90 -13.99
C VAL A 194 6.42 -1.52 -13.29
N THR A 195 5.65 -0.66 -13.88
CA THR A 195 4.25 -0.46 -13.51
C THR A 195 3.39 -1.22 -14.52
N MET A 196 2.35 -1.88 -14.05
CA MET A 196 1.39 -2.55 -14.91
C MET A 196 0.96 -1.62 -16.04
N PRO A 197 1.08 -2.02 -17.31
CA PRO A 197 0.63 -1.23 -18.45
C PRO A 197 -0.85 -0.85 -18.32
N ASN A 198 -1.14 0.44 -18.39
CA ASN A 198 -2.48 0.92 -18.04
C ASN A 198 -2.88 2.20 -18.77
N THR A 199 -4.18 2.50 -18.74
CA THR A 199 -4.78 3.75 -19.17
C THR A 199 -5.80 4.21 -18.11
N ASN A 200 -5.85 5.51 -17.83
CA ASN A 200 -6.88 6.05 -16.95
C ASN A 200 -8.23 6.14 -17.68
N LYS A 201 -9.26 5.61 -17.07
CA LYS A 201 -10.65 5.66 -17.54
C LYS A 201 -11.57 6.08 -16.40
N SER A 202 -12.73 6.61 -16.77
CA SER A 202 -13.78 6.90 -15.80
C SER A 202 -15.01 6.07 -16.10
N CYS A 203 -15.67 5.57 -15.05
CA CYS A 203 -16.89 4.82 -15.10
C CYS A 203 -17.87 5.39 -14.08
N TYR A 204 -19.17 5.41 -14.41
CA TYR A 204 -20.19 5.91 -13.51
C TYR A 204 -20.44 4.93 -12.36
N SER A 205 -20.41 5.46 -11.14
CA SER A 205 -20.78 4.72 -9.95
C SER A 205 -22.23 4.99 -9.60
N ARG A 206 -23.00 3.92 -9.46
CA ARG A 206 -24.40 3.96 -9.01
C ARG A 206 -24.52 4.23 -7.51
N ALA A 207 -23.48 3.86 -6.74
CA ALA A 207 -23.44 4.10 -5.30
C ALA A 207 -23.11 5.56 -4.98
N TYR A 208 -22.17 6.16 -5.72
CA TYR A 208 -21.77 7.56 -5.51
C TYR A 208 -22.52 8.57 -6.40
N HIS A 209 -23.34 8.10 -7.34
CA HIS A 209 -24.03 8.94 -8.32
C HIS A 209 -23.09 9.92 -9.08
N SER A 210 -21.87 9.48 -9.35
CA SER A 210 -20.82 10.29 -9.97
C SER A 210 -19.83 9.44 -10.77
N MET A 211 -19.10 10.10 -11.69
CA MET A 211 -18.00 9.46 -12.42
C MET A 211 -16.84 9.15 -11.46
N GLN A 212 -16.39 7.92 -11.45
CA GLN A 212 -15.23 7.47 -10.68
C GLN A 212 -14.08 7.16 -11.61
N SER A 213 -12.87 7.55 -11.21
CA SER A 213 -11.64 7.28 -11.97
C SER A 213 -11.14 5.87 -11.68
N TYR A 214 -10.65 5.20 -12.71
CA TYR A 214 -10.05 3.86 -12.65
C TYR A 214 -8.79 3.80 -13.48
N VAL A 215 -7.88 2.91 -13.06
CA VAL A 215 -6.74 2.48 -13.85
C VAL A 215 -7.14 1.18 -14.56
N THR A 216 -7.34 1.22 -15.89
CA THR A 216 -7.66 0.03 -16.67
C THR A 216 -6.39 -0.57 -17.27
N PRO A 217 -6.12 -1.88 -17.11
CA PRO A 217 -4.95 -2.51 -17.73
C PRO A 217 -5.00 -2.43 -19.26
N ASN A 218 -3.86 -2.20 -19.88
CA ASN A 218 -3.71 -2.38 -21.33
C ASN A 218 -3.51 -3.87 -21.62
N ALA A 219 -4.55 -4.54 -22.05
CA ALA A 219 -4.64 -6.00 -22.05
C ALA A 219 -3.48 -6.68 -22.80
N GLN A 220 -3.16 -6.24 -24.04
CA GLN A 220 -2.11 -6.86 -24.83
C GLN A 220 -0.71 -6.59 -24.24
N GLU A 221 -0.45 -5.36 -23.81
CA GLU A 221 0.84 -5.01 -23.21
C GLU A 221 1.06 -5.74 -21.87
N LEU A 222 -0.02 -5.93 -21.09
CA LEU A 222 0.03 -6.71 -19.86
C LEU A 222 0.30 -8.19 -20.14
N LEU A 223 -0.38 -8.78 -21.12
CA LEU A 223 -0.13 -10.17 -21.52
C LEU A 223 1.32 -10.37 -22.00
N ASP A 224 1.86 -9.42 -22.77
CA ASP A 224 3.24 -9.47 -23.23
C ASP A 224 4.23 -9.36 -22.06
N LEU A 225 3.96 -8.47 -21.09
CA LEU A 225 4.76 -8.32 -19.87
C LEU A 225 4.72 -9.60 -19.02
N VAL A 226 3.53 -10.18 -18.82
CA VAL A 226 3.37 -11.44 -18.10
C VAL A 226 4.18 -12.55 -18.74
N ASN A 227 4.04 -12.74 -20.05
CA ASN A 227 4.70 -13.82 -20.76
C ASN A 227 6.23 -13.70 -20.87
N ASN A 228 6.75 -12.47 -20.83
CA ASN A 228 8.19 -12.24 -21.04
C ASN A 228 8.97 -12.02 -19.74
N GLU A 229 8.31 -11.50 -18.69
CA GLU A 229 9.01 -11.01 -17.49
C GLU A 229 8.48 -11.62 -16.18
N LEU A 230 7.22 -12.04 -16.09
CA LEU A 230 6.59 -12.43 -14.82
C LEU A 230 6.29 -13.91 -14.72
N SER A 231 5.85 -14.54 -15.81
CA SER A 231 5.44 -15.93 -15.79
C SER A 231 6.58 -16.88 -15.44
N PRO A 232 6.40 -17.78 -14.44
CA PRO A 232 7.35 -18.83 -14.13
C PRO A 232 7.21 -20.03 -15.08
N PHE A 233 6.20 -20.05 -15.98
CA PHE A 233 5.87 -21.19 -16.83
C PHE A 233 6.54 -21.06 -18.20
N VAL A 234 6.79 -22.25 -18.80
CA VAL A 234 7.33 -22.34 -20.17
C VAL A 234 6.22 -22.06 -21.20
N GLU A 235 5.02 -22.52 -20.91
CA GLU A 235 3.85 -22.29 -21.74
C GLU A 235 3.38 -20.82 -21.59
N LYS A 236 3.08 -20.22 -22.73
CA LYS A 236 2.63 -18.82 -22.75
C LYS A 236 1.14 -18.73 -22.48
N PHE A 237 0.78 -17.77 -21.64
CA PHE A 237 -0.60 -17.38 -21.45
C PHE A 237 -1.17 -16.72 -22.71
N THR A 238 -2.48 -16.85 -22.86
CA THR A 238 -3.28 -16.19 -23.87
C THR A 238 -4.25 -15.20 -23.21
N MET A 239 -4.92 -14.37 -23.99
CA MET A 239 -5.92 -13.44 -23.44
C MET A 239 -7.10 -14.14 -22.73
N ARG A 240 -7.30 -15.43 -22.96
CA ARG A 240 -8.35 -16.22 -22.30
C ARG A 240 -8.00 -16.65 -20.89
N ASP A 241 -6.70 -16.60 -20.57
CA ASP A 241 -6.19 -16.98 -19.26
C ASP A 241 -6.20 -15.78 -18.29
N LEU A 242 -6.48 -14.58 -18.80
CA LEU A 242 -6.55 -13.34 -18.04
C LEU A 242 -7.98 -12.78 -18.05
N ASP A 243 -8.39 -12.14 -16.97
CA ASP A 243 -9.66 -11.41 -16.88
C ASP A 243 -9.40 -9.90 -16.77
N ILE A 244 -9.33 -9.25 -17.92
CA ILE A 244 -8.97 -7.82 -18.02
C ILE A 244 -10.21 -6.99 -18.30
N MET A 245 -10.49 -6.07 -17.36
CA MET A 245 -11.61 -5.14 -17.47
C MET A 245 -11.29 -3.94 -18.35
N SER A 246 -12.28 -3.48 -19.09
CA SER A 246 -12.23 -2.26 -19.91
C SER A 246 -13.52 -1.46 -19.81
N VAL A 247 -13.42 -0.15 -20.08
CA VAL A 247 -14.57 0.76 -20.15
C VAL A 247 -14.85 1.10 -21.61
N ASN A 248 -16.06 0.80 -22.05
CA ASN A 248 -16.54 1.01 -23.41
C ASN A 248 -16.95 2.48 -23.64
N ALA A 249 -17.13 2.85 -24.90
CA ALA A 249 -17.50 4.22 -25.28
C ALA A 249 -18.89 4.65 -24.76
N ASP A 250 -19.79 3.71 -24.54
CA ASP A 250 -21.13 3.93 -23.99
C ASP A 250 -21.19 3.93 -22.45
N GLY A 251 -20.02 3.91 -21.79
CA GLY A 251 -19.87 3.89 -20.35
C GLY A 251 -20.11 2.54 -19.68
N SER A 252 -20.49 1.51 -20.44
CA SER A 252 -20.53 0.14 -19.95
C SER A 252 -19.13 -0.42 -19.70
N VAL A 253 -19.03 -1.50 -18.94
CA VAL A 253 -17.77 -2.22 -18.77
C VAL A 253 -17.83 -3.57 -19.47
N SER A 254 -16.66 -4.05 -19.90
CA SER A 254 -16.49 -5.38 -20.49
C SER A 254 -15.25 -6.05 -19.90
N SER A 255 -15.17 -7.37 -20.05
CA SER A 255 -14.04 -8.19 -19.65
C SER A 255 -13.49 -8.96 -20.84
N SER A 256 -12.19 -9.24 -20.86
CA SER A 256 -11.53 -10.08 -21.87
C SER A 256 -12.09 -11.50 -21.92
N THR A 257 -12.68 -11.99 -20.83
CA THR A 257 -13.36 -13.31 -20.76
C THR A 257 -14.77 -13.29 -21.34
N GLY A 258 -15.33 -12.09 -21.63
CA GLY A 258 -16.71 -11.89 -22.03
C GLY A 258 -17.73 -11.98 -20.89
N HIS A 259 -17.30 -12.25 -19.66
CA HIS A 259 -18.14 -12.30 -18.47
C HIS A 259 -17.86 -11.11 -17.57
N VAL A 260 -18.90 -10.37 -17.16
CA VAL A 260 -18.82 -9.29 -16.19
C VAL A 260 -19.66 -9.67 -14.98
N GLU A 261 -19.02 -9.77 -13.81
CA GLU A 261 -19.64 -10.17 -12.53
C GLU A 261 -20.78 -9.21 -12.14
N ASP A 262 -20.62 -7.92 -12.39
CA ASP A 262 -21.67 -6.91 -12.19
C ASP A 262 -22.46 -6.68 -13.49
N SER A 263 -23.52 -7.42 -13.66
CA SER A 263 -24.37 -7.35 -14.85
C SER A 263 -24.96 -5.95 -15.13
N LYS A 264 -25.12 -5.11 -14.09
CA LYS A 264 -25.63 -3.74 -14.24
C LYS A 264 -24.58 -2.82 -14.85
N ALA A 265 -23.31 -3.00 -14.51
CA ALA A 265 -22.22 -2.22 -15.07
C ALA A 265 -21.91 -2.63 -16.53
N ALA A 266 -22.27 -3.85 -16.93
CA ALA A 266 -22.15 -4.34 -18.30
C ALA A 266 -23.19 -3.72 -19.25
N GLN A 267 -24.16 -2.96 -18.74
CA GLN A 267 -25.18 -2.29 -19.57
C GLN A 267 -24.75 -0.87 -19.92
N PRO A 268 -25.14 -0.34 -21.11
CA PRO A 268 -24.93 1.06 -21.45
C PRO A 268 -25.42 2.01 -20.36
N GLN A 269 -24.61 2.97 -20.00
CA GLN A 269 -24.93 3.96 -18.98
C GLN A 269 -25.62 5.16 -19.65
N ASN A 270 -26.95 5.17 -19.65
CA ASN A 270 -27.71 6.31 -20.13
C ASN A 270 -27.63 7.47 -19.14
N HIS A 271 -26.62 8.31 -19.29
CA HIS A 271 -26.62 9.61 -18.62
C HIS A 271 -27.55 10.54 -19.40
N HIS A 272 -28.78 10.68 -18.95
CA HIS A 272 -29.59 11.81 -19.35
C HIS A 272 -28.92 13.07 -18.81
N SER A 273 -28.09 13.72 -19.62
CA SER A 273 -27.86 15.14 -19.50
C SER A 273 -29.25 15.76 -19.66
N SER A 274 -29.84 16.22 -18.57
CA SER A 274 -31.06 17.01 -18.63
C SER A 274 -30.71 18.40 -19.17
N SER A 275 -30.42 18.50 -20.48
CA SER A 275 -30.56 19.71 -21.24
C SER A 275 -32.05 19.85 -21.53
N GLY A 276 -32.79 20.34 -20.55
CA GLY A 276 -34.16 20.77 -20.73
C GLY A 276 -34.20 21.95 -21.68
N SER A 277 -34.48 21.66 -22.96
CA SER A 277 -34.99 22.64 -23.89
C SER A 277 -36.47 22.92 -23.49
N GLN A 278 -36.67 23.87 -22.59
CA GLN A 278 -37.96 24.49 -22.44
C GLN A 278 -38.06 25.67 -23.40
N THR A 279 -38.76 25.47 -24.50
CA THR A 279 -39.46 26.54 -25.19
C THR A 279 -40.70 26.92 -24.36
N GLY A 280 -40.66 28.08 -23.72
CA GLY A 280 -41.77 28.62 -22.92
C GLY A 280 -41.54 30.07 -22.66
N THR A 281 -42.29 30.91 -23.33
CA THR A 281 -42.53 32.34 -23.22
C THR A 281 -42.43 32.94 -21.82
N GLY A 282 -41.66 34.04 -21.74
CA GLY A 282 -41.56 35.20 -20.86
C GLY A 282 -42.24 35.20 -19.52
N ASP A 283 -41.47 35.53 -18.51
CA ASP A 283 -41.73 36.66 -17.61
C ASP A 283 -40.45 37.05 -16.83
N SER A 284 -40.29 38.33 -16.60
CA SER A 284 -39.10 38.98 -16.02
C SER A 284 -39.09 38.81 -14.48
N GLY A 285 -37.96 38.36 -13.91
CA GLY A 285 -37.78 38.33 -12.46
C GLY A 285 -36.35 37.89 -12.03
N THR A 286 -35.57 38.84 -11.69
CA THR A 286 -34.40 38.90 -10.77
C THR A 286 -33.45 37.70 -10.72
N THR A 287 -32.28 37.88 -11.30
CA THR A 287 -31.11 37.01 -11.24
C THR A 287 -30.51 36.93 -9.85
N THR A 288 -30.44 35.74 -9.29
CA THR A 288 -29.40 35.36 -8.36
C THR A 288 -28.52 34.30 -9.03
N ASP A 289 -27.24 34.63 -9.13
CA ASP A 289 -26.17 33.83 -9.73
C ASP A 289 -26.01 32.47 -9.01
N PRO A 290 -26.13 31.32 -9.71
CA PRO A 290 -25.75 30.05 -9.13
C PRO A 290 -24.25 29.82 -9.38
N GLY A 291 -23.52 29.77 -8.28
CA GLY A 291 -22.08 29.54 -8.21
C GLY A 291 -21.56 28.39 -9.06
N THR A 292 -20.38 28.63 -9.55
CA THR A 292 -19.46 27.82 -10.31
C THR A 292 -19.49 26.33 -9.94
N ALA A 293 -19.84 25.49 -10.90
CA ALA A 293 -19.67 24.05 -10.79
C ALA A 293 -18.20 23.69 -10.70
N THR A 294 -17.78 23.22 -9.56
CA THR A 294 -16.45 22.64 -9.37
C THR A 294 -16.40 21.26 -10.01
N ASP A 295 -15.34 21.03 -10.79
CA ASP A 295 -14.97 19.78 -11.43
C ASP A 295 -14.94 18.61 -10.42
N PRO A 296 -15.77 17.54 -10.59
CA PRO A 296 -15.77 16.40 -9.68
C PRO A 296 -14.59 15.43 -9.86
N GLY A 297 -13.62 15.74 -10.71
CA GLY A 297 -12.47 14.89 -10.97
C GLY A 297 -11.31 14.99 -9.96
N ASN A 298 -11.35 15.91 -9.00
CA ASN A 298 -10.25 16.18 -8.08
C ASN A 298 -10.62 16.09 -6.60
N THR A 299 -11.55 15.24 -6.25
CA THR A 299 -11.89 14.98 -4.85
C THR A 299 -11.29 13.67 -4.35
N GLY A 300 -9.99 13.55 -4.43
CA GLY A 300 -9.29 12.55 -3.67
C GLY A 300 -8.64 13.18 -2.46
N ASP A 301 -9.30 13.64 -1.51
CA ASP A 301 -8.85 13.99 -0.14
C ASP A 301 -9.77 15.07 0.42
N ASN A 302 -11.05 14.75 0.51
CA ASN A 302 -11.90 15.53 1.37
C ASN A 302 -12.06 14.76 2.69
N SER A 303 -11.48 15.28 3.74
CA SER A 303 -11.71 14.88 5.12
C SER A 303 -13.15 15.25 5.51
N GLY A 304 -14.07 14.41 5.18
CA GLY A 304 -15.47 14.60 5.51
C GLY A 304 -16.22 13.33 5.23
N THR A 305 -16.42 12.52 6.25
CA THR A 305 -17.46 11.50 6.42
C THR A 305 -18.07 10.91 5.14
N THR A 306 -17.27 10.27 4.32
CA THR A 306 -17.74 9.25 3.39
C THR A 306 -16.80 8.08 3.54
N VAL A 307 -17.35 6.98 4.01
CA VAL A 307 -16.64 5.72 4.19
C VAL A 307 -16.28 5.23 2.81
N ASP A 308 -15.07 5.51 2.35
CA ASP A 308 -14.48 4.81 1.21
C ASP A 308 -14.19 3.38 1.67
N PRO A 309 -14.85 2.35 1.15
CA PRO A 309 -14.60 0.97 1.56
C PRO A 309 -13.21 0.47 1.20
N GLY A 310 -12.36 1.31 0.64
CA GLY A 310 -10.97 1.01 0.29
C GLY A 310 -9.91 1.72 1.10
N ASN A 311 -10.24 2.55 2.10
CA ASN A 311 -9.26 3.28 2.89
C ASN A 311 -9.29 2.84 4.36
N THR A 312 -8.78 1.67 4.66
CA THR A 312 -8.45 1.25 6.01
C THR A 312 -6.95 1.37 6.25
N GLY A 313 -6.48 2.55 6.29
CA GLY A 313 -5.23 2.89 6.90
C GLY A 313 -5.51 4.16 7.66
N ASP A 314 -5.48 4.08 8.98
CA ASP A 314 -5.61 5.20 9.90
C ASP A 314 -7.04 5.68 10.19
N ASN A 315 -7.84 4.84 10.82
CA ASN A 315 -8.95 5.31 11.63
C ASN A 315 -8.76 4.85 13.08
N SER A 316 -8.07 5.67 13.87
CA SER A 316 -8.18 5.62 15.33
C SER A 316 -9.55 6.19 15.70
N GLY A 317 -10.56 5.34 15.66
CA GLY A 317 -11.92 5.71 15.98
C GLY A 317 -12.08 5.99 17.46
N THR A 318 -12.49 7.18 17.77
CA THR A 318 -13.18 7.48 19.03
C THR A 318 -14.55 6.83 18.97
N THR A 319 -14.72 5.71 19.64
CA THR A 319 -16.03 5.14 19.95
C THR A 319 -16.75 6.06 20.91
N VAL A 320 -17.78 6.72 20.47
CA VAL A 320 -18.75 7.38 21.34
C VAL A 320 -19.75 6.35 21.81
N ASP A 321 -19.70 6.00 23.07
CA ASP A 321 -20.70 5.16 23.74
C ASP A 321 -21.97 6.01 23.99
N PRO A 322 -23.16 5.62 23.56
CA PRO A 322 -24.40 6.31 23.89
C PRO A 322 -25.01 5.73 25.16
N GLY A 323 -24.90 6.46 26.26
CA GLY A 323 -25.81 6.26 27.39
C GLY A 323 -25.16 6.12 28.74
N ASN A 324 -25.06 7.20 29.46
CA ASN A 324 -25.52 7.26 30.84
C ASN A 324 -25.70 8.71 31.31
N THR A 325 -26.93 9.11 31.56
CA THR A 325 -27.27 10.28 32.34
C THR A 325 -27.12 9.95 33.82
N GLY A 326 -26.32 10.74 34.53
CA GLY A 326 -26.24 10.65 35.98
C GLY A 326 -25.36 11.73 36.58
N ASP A 327 -26.00 12.79 37.08
CA ASP A 327 -25.42 13.83 37.92
C ASP A 327 -24.63 13.27 39.08
N ASN A 328 -23.44 13.75 39.34
CA ASN A 328 -23.11 14.13 40.71
C ASN A 328 -21.89 15.09 40.81
N SER A 329 -22.13 16.20 41.47
CA SER A 329 -21.20 17.23 41.90
C SER A 329 -20.24 16.72 43.00
N GLY A 330 -18.94 16.95 42.85
CA GLY A 330 -17.95 16.69 43.89
C GLY A 330 -16.60 17.37 43.65
N THR A 331 -16.44 18.49 44.26
CA THR A 331 -15.19 19.30 44.38
C THR A 331 -14.08 18.52 45.04
N THR A 332 -12.88 18.40 44.44
CA THR A 332 -11.62 18.29 45.18
C THR A 332 -10.41 18.86 44.40
N THR A 333 -9.64 19.60 45.12
CA THR A 333 -8.43 20.37 44.86
C THR A 333 -7.25 19.56 44.30
N PRO A 334 -6.32 20.19 43.56
CA PRO A 334 -5.16 19.52 42.96
C PRO A 334 -4.00 19.39 43.96
N THR A 335 -3.40 18.20 44.04
CA THR A 335 -2.14 17.95 44.72
C THR A 335 -0.98 17.89 43.72
N THR A 336 0.10 18.54 44.14
CA THR A 336 1.42 18.72 43.52
C THR A 336 2.14 17.42 43.12
N PRO A 337 3.00 17.45 42.07
CA PRO A 337 3.79 16.30 41.65
C PRO A 337 5.00 16.05 42.58
N VAL A 338 5.30 14.78 42.83
CA VAL A 338 6.46 14.30 43.62
C VAL A 338 7.57 13.90 42.64
N ASP A 339 8.80 14.33 42.89
CA ASP A 339 10.03 14.05 42.17
C ASP A 339 10.41 12.57 42.14
N PRO A 340 11.10 12.07 41.09
CA PRO A 340 11.53 10.68 41.00
C PRO A 340 12.77 10.38 41.84
N VAL A 341 12.70 9.29 42.58
CA VAL A 341 13.75 8.75 43.44
C VAL A 341 14.79 8.00 42.61
N THR A 342 16.06 8.32 42.81
CA THR A 342 17.25 7.64 42.30
C THR A 342 17.40 6.21 42.84
N PRO A 343 17.79 5.20 42.05
CA PRO A 343 18.10 3.87 42.57
C PRO A 343 19.52 3.80 43.13
N THR A 344 19.62 3.27 44.34
CA THR A 344 20.86 2.92 45.03
C THR A 344 21.40 1.56 44.58
N ASP A 345 22.70 1.51 44.36
CA ASP A 345 23.57 0.38 44.08
C ASP A 345 23.57 -0.65 45.24
N PRO A 346 23.44 -1.98 44.99
CA PRO A 346 23.72 -2.98 46.01
C PRO A 346 25.11 -3.60 45.81
N GLY A 347 25.88 -3.45 46.84
CA GLY A 347 27.23 -3.97 47.02
C GLY A 347 27.35 -5.50 47.07
N THR A 348 28.57 -5.89 46.83
CA THR A 348 29.24 -7.18 46.93
C THR A 348 28.89 -8.04 48.16
N GLY A 349 28.73 -9.36 47.95
CA GLY A 349 28.68 -10.40 48.96
C GLY A 349 28.87 -11.79 48.38
N GLU A 350 29.94 -12.45 48.81
CA GLU A 350 30.48 -13.73 48.38
C GLU A 350 29.69 -15.00 48.75
N SER A 351 30.01 -16.04 47.98
CA SER A 351 30.20 -17.48 48.29
C SER A 351 29.00 -18.39 48.56
N GLY A 352 29.00 -19.49 47.79
CA GLY A 352 28.54 -20.75 48.32
C GLY A 352 27.91 -21.77 47.36
N THR A 353 28.73 -22.69 46.84
CA THR A 353 28.51 -24.13 46.62
C THR A 353 27.41 -24.66 45.66
N THR A 354 27.89 -25.28 44.59
CA THR A 354 27.54 -26.60 44.03
C THR A 354 26.06 -26.98 43.84
N GLY A 355 25.75 -27.24 42.59
CA GLY A 355 24.59 -28.02 42.14
C GLY A 355 24.61 -28.25 40.63
N ASP A 356 25.15 -29.38 40.21
CA ASP A 356 25.05 -29.94 38.85
C ASP A 356 23.61 -29.92 38.40
N ASN A 357 23.36 -29.35 37.22
CA ASN A 357 22.32 -29.86 36.35
C ASN A 357 22.68 -29.58 34.89
N SER A 358 23.07 -30.66 34.20
CA SER A 358 23.31 -30.76 32.78
C SER A 358 22.01 -30.51 32.02
N GLY A 359 21.83 -29.30 31.52
CA GLY A 359 20.84 -28.96 30.50
C GLY A 359 21.58 -28.66 29.21
N THR A 360 21.46 -29.57 28.27
CA THR A 360 21.98 -29.50 26.90
C THR A 360 21.61 -28.17 26.27
N ALA A 361 22.61 -27.31 26.08
CA ALA A 361 22.56 -26.19 25.16
C ALA A 361 22.40 -26.78 23.75
N GLY A 362 21.25 -26.55 23.11
CA GLY A 362 21.06 -26.77 21.70
C GLY A 362 22.06 -25.93 20.95
N SER A 363 23.00 -26.62 20.30
CA SER A 363 23.94 -26.00 19.38
C SER A 363 23.11 -25.40 18.22
N ASP A 364 23.20 -24.08 18.05
CA ASP A 364 22.83 -23.38 16.80
C ASP A 364 23.82 -23.86 15.71
N GLU A 365 23.65 -25.08 15.23
CA GLU A 365 24.37 -25.55 14.04
C GLU A 365 23.73 -24.91 12.82
N MET A 366 24.53 -24.16 12.08
CA MET A 366 24.18 -23.66 10.75
C MET A 366 23.67 -24.81 9.88
N PRO A 367 22.57 -24.66 9.15
CA PRO A 367 22.05 -25.65 8.22
C PRO A 367 23.14 -26.12 7.25
N GLU A 368 23.13 -27.40 6.90
CA GLU A 368 24.19 -28.08 6.12
C GLU A 368 24.47 -27.43 4.76
N TRP A 369 23.47 -26.77 4.17
CA TRP A 369 23.58 -26.02 2.91
C TRP A 369 24.25 -24.64 3.04
N LEU A 370 24.57 -24.18 4.25
CA LEU A 370 25.32 -22.94 4.55
C LEU A 370 26.81 -23.20 4.90
N ARG A 371 27.26 -24.46 4.90
CA ARG A 371 28.69 -24.77 5.13
C ARG A 371 29.48 -24.56 3.85
N PRO A 372 30.68 -23.94 3.91
CA PRO A 372 31.52 -23.67 2.77
C PRO A 372 31.98 -24.92 2.01
#